data_869166d4acf4e2b7b2b8355b4634c49a
#
_entry.id   869166d4acf4e2b7b2b8355b4634c49a
#
_cell.length_a   1.000
_cell.length_b   1.000
_cell.length_c   1.000
_cell.angle_alpha   90.00
_cell.angle_beta   90.00
_cell.angle_gamma   90.00
#
_symmetry.space_group_name_H-M   'P 1'
#
loop_
_entity.id
_entity.type
_entity.pdbx_description
1 polymer ?
#
loop_
_entity_poly.entity_id
_entity_poly.type
_entity_poly.pdbx_seq_one_letter_code
_entity_poly.pdbx_strand_id
1 'polypeptide(L)'
;MTFAYQSGFGNEFATEALPGTLPQGRNSPQRVAHGLYAEQLSGTAFTAPRHSNRRTWFYRIRPAALHGSFELLPDSAFHNRFAEQPADPNQLRWSPLPAAKPGTDFIDGLFAMCGNAGVGVHRYSANADMHGRFFSNTDAEMLIVPQAGRLRLRTEMGVLDIEPQEIAVVPRGIRFAVDLPDGSAIGYVAENYGALLRLPDLGPIGSNGLANPRDFLYPVAAFEDMEGDFELLNKFQGRIWRAPIRHSPLDVVGWHGNYAPYKYDLRRFNTIGSISYDHPDPSIFLVLYSPSDTAGTSNLDFVIFPPRWLVAQDTFRPPWFHRNIASEFMGLIHGVYDAKADGFVPGGASLHNAMSAHGPDATTFEKASKADLSKPDVIAETMAFMFETRHMFAPTQQALQCASRQRDYQSCWQGLRKHFTPDNA
;
A
#
# COMPACT_ATOMS: atom_id res chain seq x y z
N MET A 1 -7.54 -18.21 14.90
CA MET A 1 -8.83 -17.53 15.18
C MET A 1 -9.22 -16.79 13.91
N THR A 2 -10.48 -16.85 13.52
CA THR A 2 -11.01 -16.06 12.39
C THR A 2 -11.65 -14.81 12.97
N PHE A 3 -11.22 -13.63 12.55
CA PHE A 3 -11.82 -12.37 12.98
C PHE A 3 -13.08 -12.09 12.16
N ALA A 4 -14.06 -11.43 12.78
CA ALA A 4 -15.22 -10.89 12.08
C ALA A 4 -14.87 -9.55 11.41
N TYR A 5 -15.48 -9.30 10.25
CA TYR A 5 -15.30 -8.07 9.50
C TYR A 5 -16.63 -7.50 9.02
N GLN A 6 -16.63 -6.18 8.76
CA GLN A 6 -17.70 -5.47 8.11
C GLN A 6 -17.32 -5.21 6.64
N SER A 7 -18.26 -5.34 5.73
CA SER A 7 -18.01 -5.28 4.28
C SER A 7 -18.53 -3.97 3.69
N GLY A 8 -17.79 -3.40 2.74
CA GLY A 8 -18.25 -2.28 1.93
C GLY A 8 -17.33 -1.06 1.97
N PHE A 9 -16.68 -0.73 0.85
CA PHE A 9 -15.76 0.39 0.75
C PHE A 9 -16.43 1.73 1.06
N GLY A 10 -15.88 2.45 2.05
CA GLY A 10 -16.31 3.80 2.39
C GLY A 10 -17.69 3.91 3.03
N ASN A 11 -18.28 2.82 3.49
CA ASN A 11 -19.54 2.83 4.20
C ASN A 11 -19.44 3.53 5.57
N GLU A 12 -20.59 3.97 6.07
CA GLU A 12 -20.79 4.33 7.47
C GLU A 12 -20.98 3.04 8.26
N PHE A 13 -20.02 2.73 9.11
CA PHE A 13 -20.05 1.56 9.97
C PHE A 13 -20.43 1.92 11.40
N ALA A 14 -20.94 0.94 12.13
CA ALA A 14 -21.20 1.03 13.56
C ALA A 14 -20.92 -0.34 14.19
N THR A 15 -20.07 -0.37 15.19
CA THR A 15 -19.66 -1.61 15.85
C THR A 15 -19.29 -1.35 17.30
N GLU A 16 -19.59 -2.31 18.18
CA GLU A 16 -19.27 -2.25 19.61
C GLU A 16 -18.82 -3.63 20.11
N ALA A 17 -17.77 -3.67 20.90
CA ALA A 17 -17.29 -4.89 21.55
C ALA A 17 -18.03 -5.18 22.85
N LEU A 18 -18.63 -4.15 23.46
CA LEU A 18 -19.49 -4.25 24.63
C LEU A 18 -20.87 -3.66 24.29
N PRO A 19 -21.97 -4.45 24.39
CA PRO A 19 -23.31 -3.98 24.07
C PRO A 19 -23.71 -2.72 24.82
N GLY A 20 -24.34 -1.78 24.11
CA GLY A 20 -24.80 -0.50 24.67
C GLY A 20 -23.71 0.58 24.77
N THR A 21 -22.56 0.36 24.15
CA THR A 21 -21.48 1.37 24.06
C THR A 21 -21.86 2.55 23.17
N LEU A 22 -22.51 2.26 22.03
CA LEU A 22 -22.85 3.28 21.04
C LEU A 22 -24.06 4.12 21.49
N PRO A 23 -23.91 5.45 21.63
CA PRO A 23 -25.03 6.29 22.07
C PRO A 23 -26.07 6.45 20.95
N GLN A 24 -27.32 6.63 21.36
CA GLN A 24 -28.44 6.85 20.46
C GLN A 24 -28.76 8.35 20.32
N GLY A 25 -28.90 8.81 19.08
CA GLY A 25 -29.37 10.16 18.77
C GLY A 25 -28.38 11.32 18.99
N ARG A 26 -27.18 11.06 19.54
CA ARG A 26 -26.11 12.07 19.72
C ARG A 26 -24.75 11.41 19.81
N ASN A 27 -23.71 12.05 19.27
CA ASN A 27 -22.35 11.49 19.26
C ASN A 27 -21.61 11.70 20.58
N SER A 28 -21.87 12.79 21.27
CA SER A 28 -21.19 13.15 22.53
C SER A 28 -22.24 13.45 23.62
N PRO A 29 -22.84 12.43 24.20
CA PRO A 29 -23.78 12.63 25.31
C PRO A 29 -23.03 13.15 26.54
N GLN A 30 -23.73 13.88 27.43
CA GLN A 30 -23.14 14.39 28.67
C GLN A 30 -22.52 13.29 29.53
N ARG A 31 -23.11 12.10 29.50
CA ARG A 31 -22.59 10.90 30.15
C ARG A 31 -22.56 9.78 29.12
N VAL A 32 -21.36 9.35 28.77
CA VAL A 32 -21.14 8.21 27.88
C VAL A 32 -21.37 6.90 28.67
N ALA A 33 -21.96 5.93 27.99
CA ALA A 33 -22.18 4.60 28.58
C ALA A 33 -20.86 3.99 29.10
N HIS A 34 -20.96 3.16 30.12
CA HIS A 34 -19.84 2.47 30.74
C HIS A 34 -18.72 3.40 31.28
N GLY A 35 -18.97 4.71 31.42
CA GLY A 35 -17.97 5.68 31.85
C GLY A 35 -16.87 5.97 30.82
N LEU A 36 -17.13 5.65 29.56
CA LEU A 36 -16.20 5.88 28.45
C LEU A 36 -16.08 7.36 28.07
N TYR A 37 -15.04 7.68 27.33
CA TYR A 37 -14.83 8.98 26.71
C TYR A 37 -15.30 8.95 25.25
N ALA A 38 -16.06 9.95 24.82
CA ALA A 38 -16.37 10.18 23.42
C ALA A 38 -15.25 11.00 22.80
N GLU A 39 -14.68 10.51 21.70
CA GLU A 39 -13.59 11.16 20.96
C GLU A 39 -13.89 11.12 19.46
N GLN A 40 -13.63 12.21 18.74
CA GLN A 40 -13.77 12.26 17.30
C GLN A 40 -12.39 12.24 16.63
N LEU A 41 -12.19 11.30 15.69
CA LEU A 41 -11.09 11.33 14.74
C LEU A 41 -11.61 11.80 13.38
N SER A 42 -11.07 12.91 12.85
CA SER A 42 -11.45 13.47 11.56
C SER A 42 -10.34 13.23 10.53
N GLY A 43 -10.67 12.54 9.45
CA GLY A 43 -9.77 12.29 8.31
C GLY A 43 -9.83 13.40 7.27
N THR A 44 -10.74 14.37 7.43
CA THR A 44 -10.88 15.59 6.62
C THR A 44 -11.07 16.79 7.53
N ALA A 45 -10.97 18.00 7.01
CA ALA A 45 -11.34 19.18 7.76
C ALA A 45 -12.79 19.09 8.26
N PHE A 46 -13.10 19.62 9.44
CA PHE A 46 -14.46 19.65 9.99
C PHE A 46 -15.47 20.33 9.06
N THR A 47 -15.01 21.25 8.24
CA THR A 47 -15.79 22.03 7.27
C THR A 47 -15.83 21.39 5.88
N ALA A 48 -15.31 20.17 5.70
CA ALA A 48 -15.38 19.47 4.43
C ALA A 48 -16.84 19.26 3.98
N PRO A 49 -17.12 19.31 2.67
CA PRO A 49 -18.46 19.03 2.15
C PRO A 49 -18.97 17.67 2.63
N ARG A 50 -20.27 17.57 2.89
CA ARG A 50 -20.89 16.37 3.50
C ARG A 50 -20.56 15.06 2.76
N HIS A 51 -20.52 15.09 1.44
CA HIS A 51 -20.24 13.90 0.61
C HIS A 51 -18.78 13.46 0.66
N SER A 52 -17.86 14.34 1.05
CA SER A 52 -16.41 14.04 1.15
C SER A 52 -15.89 14.00 2.58
N ASN A 53 -16.74 14.33 3.56
CA ASN A 53 -16.34 14.33 4.97
C ASN A 53 -16.04 12.92 5.46
N ARG A 54 -14.86 12.73 6.06
CA ARG A 54 -14.41 11.48 6.64
C ARG A 54 -14.13 11.69 8.12
N ARG A 55 -14.82 10.95 8.98
CA ARG A 55 -14.69 11.02 10.43
C ARG A 55 -15.17 9.72 11.05
N THR A 56 -14.72 9.48 12.29
CA THR A 56 -15.17 8.39 13.15
C THR A 56 -15.29 8.88 14.57
N TRP A 57 -16.33 8.45 15.26
CA TRP A 57 -16.51 8.65 16.69
C TRP A 57 -16.08 7.40 17.43
N PHE A 58 -15.19 7.58 18.39
CA PHE A 58 -14.71 6.55 19.30
C PHE A 58 -15.36 6.69 20.66
N TYR A 59 -15.64 5.55 21.26
CA TYR A 59 -16.04 5.43 22.65
C TYR A 59 -15.00 4.56 23.33
N ARG A 60 -14.09 5.20 24.09
CA ARG A 60 -12.85 4.60 24.53
C ARG A 60 -12.65 4.73 26.04
N ILE A 61 -11.80 3.85 26.60
CA ILE A 61 -11.56 3.79 28.03
C ILE A 61 -10.79 5.01 28.52
N ARG A 62 -9.77 5.47 27.76
CA ARG A 62 -8.93 6.62 28.08
C ARG A 62 -8.78 7.53 26.85
N PRO A 63 -8.85 8.86 27.01
CA PRO A 63 -8.74 9.76 25.84
C PRO A 63 -7.35 9.68 25.22
N ALA A 64 -7.28 9.83 23.88
CA ALA A 64 -6.03 9.77 23.13
C ALA A 64 -4.98 10.79 23.57
N ALA A 65 -5.40 11.88 24.22
CA ALA A 65 -4.51 12.90 24.76
C ALA A 65 -3.70 12.45 26.00
N LEU A 66 -4.03 11.28 26.57
CA LEU A 66 -3.37 10.78 27.78
C LEU A 66 -2.08 10.03 27.42
N HIS A 67 -1.02 10.76 27.15
CA HIS A 67 0.34 10.26 26.94
C HIS A 67 1.36 11.28 27.44
N GLY A 68 2.63 10.88 27.58
CA GLY A 68 3.72 11.79 27.93
C GLY A 68 4.17 12.66 26.75
N SER A 69 5.18 13.49 26.98
CA SER A 69 5.75 14.33 25.92
C SER A 69 6.48 13.52 24.87
N PHE A 70 6.34 13.91 23.62
CA PHE A 70 7.08 13.33 22.52
C PHE A 70 8.53 13.79 22.47
N GLU A 71 9.44 12.85 22.27
CA GLU A 71 10.86 13.08 22.04
C GLU A 71 11.25 12.53 20.66
N LEU A 72 12.14 13.26 19.96
CA LEU A 72 12.62 12.83 18.64
C LEU A 72 13.49 11.58 18.76
N LEU A 73 13.21 10.57 17.92
CA LEU A 73 14.05 9.40 17.72
C LEU A 73 14.95 9.63 16.48
N PRO A 74 16.27 9.92 16.66
CA PRO A 74 17.07 10.54 15.59
C PRO A 74 17.40 9.61 14.41
N ASP A 75 17.61 8.31 14.62
CA ASP A 75 18.26 7.40 13.67
C ASP A 75 17.33 6.30 13.11
N SER A 76 16.08 6.65 12.79
CA SER A 76 15.17 5.70 12.15
C SER A 76 15.46 5.58 10.65
N ALA A 77 15.47 4.34 10.12
CA ALA A 77 15.51 4.05 8.69
C ALA A 77 14.17 4.33 8.00
N PHE A 78 13.10 4.50 8.78
CA PHE A 78 11.79 4.93 8.35
C PHE A 78 11.69 6.47 8.41
N HIS A 79 11.94 7.13 7.28
CA HIS A 79 12.01 8.59 7.19
C HIS A 79 11.58 9.10 5.81
N ASN A 80 11.35 10.41 5.69
CA ASN A 80 11.00 11.09 4.43
C ASN A 80 12.12 12.02 3.93
N ARG A 81 13.38 11.65 4.11
CA ARG A 81 14.53 12.43 3.64
C ARG A 81 14.77 12.25 2.13
N PHE A 82 13.73 12.40 1.33
CA PHE A 82 13.80 12.19 -0.13
C PHE A 82 14.48 13.33 -0.87
N ALA A 83 14.50 14.54 -0.32
CA ALA A 83 15.16 15.70 -0.93
C ALA A 83 16.69 15.69 -0.80
N GLU A 84 17.28 14.73 -0.09
CA GLU A 84 18.73 14.62 0.08
C GLU A 84 19.44 14.11 -1.19
N GLN A 85 18.68 13.45 -2.09
CA GLN A 85 19.20 12.95 -3.36
C GLN A 85 18.33 13.46 -4.53
N PRO A 86 18.92 13.75 -5.71
CA PRO A 86 18.12 14.05 -6.88
C PRO A 86 17.39 12.80 -7.37
N ALA A 87 16.28 12.99 -8.09
CA ALA A 87 15.65 11.92 -8.85
C ALA A 87 16.64 11.38 -9.89
N ASP A 88 16.68 10.06 -10.06
CA ASP A 88 17.58 9.38 -11.01
C ASP A 88 16.78 9.08 -12.29
N PRO A 89 17.25 9.53 -13.49
CA PRO A 89 16.61 9.21 -14.76
C PRO A 89 16.85 7.78 -15.24
N ASN A 90 17.79 7.05 -14.60
CA ASN A 90 18.05 5.66 -14.92
C ASN A 90 16.96 4.75 -14.34
N GLN A 91 16.76 3.62 -15.00
CA GLN A 91 15.94 2.54 -14.45
C GLN A 91 16.72 1.87 -13.31
N LEU A 92 16.07 1.74 -12.16
CA LEU A 92 16.65 1.13 -10.96
C LEU A 92 15.95 -0.18 -10.62
N ARG A 93 16.72 -1.15 -10.09
CA ARG A 93 16.18 -2.43 -9.64
C ARG A 93 16.90 -2.92 -8.38
N TRP A 94 16.13 -3.59 -7.52
CA TRP A 94 16.63 -4.18 -6.28
C TRP A 94 16.16 -5.62 -6.13
N SER A 95 17.05 -6.48 -5.71
CA SER A 95 16.73 -7.81 -5.18
C SER A 95 15.94 -7.72 -3.87
N PRO A 96 15.39 -8.82 -3.35
CA PRO A 96 14.76 -8.84 -2.03
C PRO A 96 15.64 -8.24 -0.94
N LEU A 97 15.04 -7.64 0.09
CA LEU A 97 15.77 -7.22 1.28
C LEU A 97 16.37 -8.46 1.98
N PRO A 98 17.52 -8.33 2.62
CA PRO A 98 18.02 -9.37 3.51
C PRO A 98 17.07 -9.58 4.68
N ALA A 99 17.15 -10.75 5.30
CA ALA A 99 16.43 -11.02 6.53
C ALA A 99 16.76 -9.96 7.61
N ALA A 100 15.76 -9.55 8.36
CA ALA A 100 15.92 -8.61 9.45
C ALA A 100 16.86 -9.15 10.54
N LYS A 101 17.57 -8.27 11.23
CA LYS A 101 18.32 -8.63 12.44
C LYS A 101 17.33 -9.18 13.48
N PRO A 102 17.74 -10.14 14.34
CA PRO A 102 16.86 -10.63 15.40
C PRO A 102 16.31 -9.51 16.28
N GLY A 103 15.01 -9.58 16.60
CA GLY A 103 14.32 -8.60 17.41
C GLY A 103 13.87 -7.33 16.67
N THR A 104 13.89 -7.34 15.33
CA THR A 104 13.40 -6.22 14.51
C THR A 104 11.88 -6.32 14.34
N ASP A 105 11.14 -5.37 14.88
CA ASP A 105 9.70 -5.25 14.67
C ASP A 105 9.35 -4.56 13.34
N PHE A 106 8.04 -4.41 13.08
CA PHE A 106 7.56 -3.85 11.82
C PHE A 106 8.07 -2.42 11.57
N ILE A 107 8.10 -1.56 12.59
CA ILE A 107 8.51 -0.15 12.43
C ILE A 107 10.03 -0.03 12.27
N ASP A 108 10.78 -0.76 13.07
CA ASP A 108 12.24 -0.78 12.98
C ASP A 108 12.74 -1.50 11.71
N GLY A 109 11.91 -2.37 11.14
CA GLY A 109 12.16 -3.07 9.89
C GLY A 109 11.83 -2.28 8.62
N LEU A 110 11.19 -1.12 8.73
CA LEU A 110 10.87 -0.24 7.59
C LEU A 110 12.14 0.45 7.05
N PHE A 111 12.29 0.38 5.74
CA PHE A 111 13.43 0.89 5.00
C PHE A 111 12.95 1.80 3.86
N ALA A 112 13.26 3.09 3.94
CA ALA A 112 12.83 4.07 2.95
C ALA A 112 13.56 3.85 1.61
N MET A 113 12.79 3.59 0.55
CA MET A 113 13.30 3.35 -0.80
C MET A 113 13.42 4.64 -1.61
N CYS A 114 12.30 5.29 -1.82
CA CYS A 114 12.19 6.52 -2.59
C CYS A 114 10.94 7.31 -2.20
N GLY A 115 10.86 8.54 -2.64
CA GLY A 115 9.66 9.35 -2.41
C GLY A 115 9.70 10.69 -3.13
N ASN A 116 8.62 11.43 -2.98
CA ASN A 116 8.42 12.78 -3.47
C ASN A 116 7.47 13.56 -2.55
N ALA A 117 6.94 14.69 -2.99
CA ALA A 117 6.02 15.50 -2.20
C ALA A 117 4.65 14.83 -1.93
N GLY A 118 4.27 13.84 -2.72
CA GLY A 118 2.95 13.19 -2.66
C GLY A 118 2.98 11.77 -2.09
N VAL A 119 4.12 11.06 -2.21
CA VAL A 119 4.22 9.64 -1.91
C VAL A 119 5.59 9.29 -1.34
N GLY A 120 5.62 8.46 -0.30
CA GLY A 120 6.82 7.75 0.15
C GLY A 120 6.68 6.25 -0.09
N VAL A 121 7.74 5.59 -0.54
CA VAL A 121 7.76 4.15 -0.74
C VAL A 121 8.83 3.52 0.14
N HIS A 122 8.42 2.49 0.85
CA HIS A 122 9.26 1.76 1.79
C HIS A 122 9.13 0.26 1.55
N ARG A 123 10.14 -0.47 1.97
CA ARG A 123 10.09 -1.93 2.11
C ARG A 123 10.27 -2.26 3.58
N TYR A 124 9.76 -3.40 4.02
CA TYR A 124 10.00 -3.86 5.38
C TYR A 124 10.49 -5.30 5.42
N SER A 125 11.27 -5.60 6.47
CA SER A 125 11.65 -6.95 6.87
C SER A 125 11.62 -6.99 8.40
N ALA A 126 10.76 -7.80 8.98
CA ALA A 126 10.52 -7.88 10.42
C ALA A 126 10.53 -9.33 10.90
N ASN A 127 10.94 -9.56 12.15
CA ASN A 127 10.99 -10.89 12.79
C ASN A 127 10.66 -10.85 14.29
N ALA A 128 10.03 -9.77 14.75
CA ALA A 128 9.53 -9.65 16.11
C ALA A 128 8.18 -8.91 16.11
N ASP A 129 7.33 -9.28 17.06
CA ASP A 129 6.08 -8.55 17.33
C ASP A 129 6.38 -7.19 17.98
N MET A 130 5.48 -6.23 17.79
CA MET A 130 5.54 -4.93 18.47
C MET A 130 5.05 -5.06 19.93
N HIS A 131 5.89 -5.65 20.79
CA HIS A 131 5.57 -5.79 22.20
C HIS A 131 5.74 -4.46 22.95
N GLY A 132 4.66 -3.99 23.58
CA GLY A 132 4.67 -2.76 24.38
C GLY A 132 4.92 -1.48 23.57
N ARG A 133 4.87 -1.56 22.26
CA ARG A 133 5.05 -0.44 21.33
C ARG A 133 3.83 -0.30 20.42
N PHE A 134 3.38 0.92 20.28
CA PHE A 134 2.27 1.27 19.40
C PHE A 134 2.72 2.36 18.45
N PHE A 135 2.14 2.39 17.27
CA PHE A 135 2.54 3.34 16.23
C PHE A 135 1.32 4.09 15.68
N SER A 136 1.55 5.34 15.28
CA SER A 136 0.61 6.16 14.54
C SER A 136 1.37 6.95 13.46
N ASN A 137 0.81 7.01 12.26
CA ASN A 137 1.35 7.85 11.18
C ASN A 137 0.51 9.12 11.04
N THR A 138 1.09 10.26 11.39
CA THR A 138 0.43 11.56 11.23
C THR A 138 0.60 12.13 9.83
N ASP A 139 1.67 11.74 9.13
CA ASP A 139 2.01 12.28 7.81
C ASP A 139 1.13 11.71 6.70
N ALA A 140 0.80 10.40 6.80
CA ALA A 140 0.27 9.65 5.69
C ALA A 140 -0.79 8.61 6.08
N GLU A 141 -1.65 8.32 5.13
CA GLU A 141 -2.33 7.04 5.02
C GLU A 141 -1.34 5.98 4.52
N MET A 142 -1.26 4.83 5.17
CA MET A 142 -0.32 3.74 4.83
C MET A 142 -1.04 2.63 4.07
N LEU A 143 -0.58 2.33 2.86
CA LEU A 143 -0.97 1.14 2.11
C LEU A 143 0.12 0.08 2.29
N ILE A 144 -0.23 -1.05 2.91
CA ILE A 144 0.68 -2.13 3.28
C ILE A 144 0.43 -3.33 2.36
N VAL A 145 1.50 -3.85 1.74
CA VAL A 145 1.47 -4.95 0.78
C VAL A 145 2.40 -6.07 1.27
N PRO A 146 1.91 -7.08 1.99
CA PRO A 146 2.71 -8.23 2.37
C PRO A 146 3.20 -9.02 1.16
N GLN A 147 4.46 -9.43 1.17
CA GLN A 147 5.06 -10.31 0.17
C GLN A 147 5.27 -11.71 0.73
N ALA A 148 5.76 -11.81 1.96
CA ALA A 148 5.95 -13.07 2.66
C ALA A 148 5.65 -12.90 4.15
N GLY A 149 5.03 -13.90 4.76
CA GLY A 149 4.56 -13.87 6.13
C GLY A 149 3.30 -12.99 6.32
N ARG A 150 2.47 -13.38 7.26
CA ARG A 150 1.25 -12.65 7.63
C ARG A 150 1.56 -11.53 8.62
N LEU A 151 0.76 -10.47 8.54
CA LEU A 151 0.72 -9.41 9.54
C LEU A 151 -0.63 -9.44 10.24
N ARG A 152 -0.62 -9.34 11.55
CA ARG A 152 -1.79 -9.02 12.37
C ARG A 152 -1.70 -7.58 12.81
N LEU A 153 -2.49 -6.72 12.21
CA LEU A 153 -2.60 -5.32 12.58
C LEU A 153 -3.63 -5.20 13.71
N ARG A 154 -3.16 -5.07 14.94
CA ARG A 154 -4.02 -4.71 16.08
C ARG A 154 -4.18 -3.20 16.07
N THR A 155 -5.33 -2.71 15.65
CA THR A 155 -5.64 -1.28 15.61
C THR A 155 -6.55 -0.89 16.76
N GLU A 156 -6.60 0.39 17.10
CA GLU A 156 -7.56 0.90 18.10
C GLU A 156 -9.03 0.69 17.68
N MET A 157 -9.29 0.35 16.40
CA MET A 157 -10.63 0.09 15.86
C MET A 157 -10.97 -1.41 15.72
N GLY A 158 -10.03 -2.29 16.04
CA GLY A 158 -10.13 -3.74 15.92
C GLY A 158 -8.97 -4.33 15.13
N VAL A 159 -9.08 -5.60 14.76
CA VAL A 159 -7.96 -6.39 14.23
C VAL A 159 -8.13 -6.68 12.73
N LEU A 160 -7.06 -6.47 11.96
CA LEU A 160 -6.95 -6.91 10.57
C LEU A 160 -5.81 -7.94 10.46
N ASP A 161 -6.15 -9.18 10.09
CA ASP A 161 -5.16 -10.16 9.65
C ASP A 161 -5.00 -10.02 8.14
N ILE A 162 -3.77 -9.84 7.66
CA ILE A 162 -3.45 -9.77 6.24
C ILE A 162 -2.34 -10.75 5.89
N GLU A 163 -2.48 -11.38 4.74
CA GLU A 163 -1.52 -12.35 4.20
C GLU A 163 -0.96 -11.88 2.84
N PRO A 164 0.09 -12.52 2.30
CA PRO A 164 0.52 -12.26 0.93
C PRO A 164 -0.64 -12.34 -0.06
N GLN A 165 -0.70 -11.41 -1.00
CA GLN A 165 -1.81 -11.17 -1.94
C GLN A 165 -3.06 -10.51 -1.30
N GLU A 166 -2.98 -10.04 -0.08
CA GLU A 166 -3.91 -9.06 0.50
C GLU A 166 -3.19 -7.72 0.72
N ILE A 167 -3.96 -6.66 0.84
CA ILE A 167 -3.46 -5.34 1.25
C ILE A 167 -4.23 -4.85 2.47
N ALA A 168 -3.60 -3.99 3.25
CA ALA A 168 -4.29 -3.17 4.23
C ALA A 168 -3.99 -1.69 4.00
N VAL A 169 -4.98 -0.85 4.28
CA VAL A 169 -4.83 0.60 4.34
C VAL A 169 -5.13 1.05 5.75
N VAL A 170 -4.17 1.73 6.36
CA VAL A 170 -4.31 2.34 7.69
C VAL A 170 -4.31 3.86 7.52
N PRO A 171 -5.46 4.52 7.77
CA PRO A 171 -5.57 5.98 7.67
C PRO A 171 -4.69 6.72 8.68
N ARG A 172 -4.41 8.01 8.39
CA ARG A 172 -3.63 8.88 9.28
C ARG A 172 -4.22 8.93 10.68
N GLY A 173 -3.34 8.90 11.67
CA GLY A 173 -3.71 9.07 13.08
C GLY A 173 -4.25 7.82 13.77
N ILE A 174 -4.59 6.76 13.03
CA ILE A 174 -4.99 5.48 13.63
C ILE A 174 -3.79 4.86 14.35
N ARG A 175 -4.01 4.48 15.61
CA ARG A 175 -3.00 3.78 16.42
C ARG A 175 -3.07 2.29 16.20
N PHE A 176 -1.90 1.65 16.05
CA PHE A 176 -1.83 0.20 15.85
C PHE A 176 -0.52 -0.39 16.35
N ALA A 177 -0.51 -1.69 16.49
CA ALA A 177 0.69 -2.51 16.64
C ALA A 177 0.61 -3.69 15.68
N VAL A 178 1.75 -4.29 15.34
CA VAL A 178 1.85 -5.40 14.40
C VAL A 178 2.41 -6.62 15.10
N ASP A 179 1.68 -7.75 15.04
CA ASP A 179 2.18 -9.06 15.41
C ASP A 179 2.48 -9.86 14.12
N LEU A 180 3.42 -10.80 14.22
CA LEU A 180 3.87 -11.64 13.13
C LEU A 180 3.45 -13.11 13.36
N PRO A 181 2.25 -13.54 12.94
CA PRO A 181 1.76 -14.90 13.18
C PRO A 181 2.68 -16.01 12.66
N ASP A 182 3.50 -15.72 11.64
CA ASP A 182 4.44 -16.65 11.04
C ASP A 182 5.89 -16.45 11.53
N GLY A 183 6.10 -15.59 12.54
CA GLY A 183 7.39 -15.28 13.15
C GLY A 183 8.28 -14.34 12.32
N SER A 184 7.95 -14.08 11.06
CA SER A 184 8.63 -13.10 10.23
C SER A 184 7.72 -12.63 9.09
N ALA A 185 7.97 -11.43 8.58
CA ALA A 185 7.26 -10.89 7.43
C ALA A 185 8.15 -9.94 6.62
N ILE A 186 7.91 -9.93 5.31
CA ILE A 186 8.57 -9.05 4.34
C ILE A 186 7.50 -8.46 3.43
N GLY A 187 7.67 -7.22 3.00
CA GLY A 187 6.74 -6.58 2.07
C GLY A 187 7.07 -5.13 1.78
N TYR A 188 6.03 -4.40 1.39
CA TYR A 188 6.14 -3.03 0.90
C TYR A 188 5.10 -2.13 1.58
N VAL A 189 5.41 -0.86 1.67
CA VAL A 189 4.50 0.17 2.18
C VAL A 189 4.57 1.40 1.29
N ALA A 190 3.41 1.89 0.84
CA ALA A 190 3.29 3.23 0.30
C ALA A 190 2.68 4.15 1.35
N GLU A 191 3.27 5.31 1.54
CA GLU A 191 2.72 6.43 2.29
C GLU A 191 2.08 7.41 1.32
N ASN A 192 0.79 7.64 1.45
CA ASN A 192 0.03 8.61 0.68
C ASN A 192 -0.09 9.92 1.45
N TYR A 193 0.59 10.97 1.00
CA TYR A 193 0.53 12.30 1.61
C TYR A 193 -0.59 13.17 1.03
N GLY A 194 -1.24 12.70 -0.04
CA GLY A 194 -2.34 13.38 -0.72
C GLY A 194 -3.71 13.13 -0.11
N ALA A 195 -4.73 13.23 -0.94
CA ALA A 195 -6.09 12.86 -0.59
C ALA A 195 -6.21 11.34 -0.32
N LEU A 196 -7.23 10.96 0.45
CA LEU A 196 -7.45 9.55 0.79
C LEU A 196 -7.63 8.68 -0.45
N LEU A 197 -7.12 7.46 -0.38
CA LEU A 197 -7.32 6.43 -1.38
C LEU A 197 -8.82 6.15 -1.57
N ARG A 198 -9.22 5.99 -2.81
CA ARG A 198 -10.59 5.70 -3.21
C ARG A 198 -10.62 4.73 -4.39
N LEU A 199 -11.78 4.16 -4.64
CA LEU A 199 -12.01 3.36 -5.84
C LEU A 199 -12.03 4.27 -7.08
N PRO A 200 -11.51 3.78 -8.22
CA PRO A 200 -11.62 4.49 -9.49
C PRO A 200 -13.08 4.60 -9.94
N ASP A 201 -13.35 5.59 -10.77
CA ASP A 201 -14.62 5.72 -11.45
C ASP A 201 -14.86 4.51 -12.36
N LEU A 202 -16.11 4.03 -12.43
CA LEU A 202 -16.43 2.81 -13.17
C LEU A 202 -16.24 2.96 -14.69
N GLY A 203 -16.39 4.17 -15.21
CA GLY A 203 -16.19 4.46 -16.63
C GLY A 203 -17.09 3.60 -17.55
N PRO A 204 -16.67 3.32 -18.79
CA PRO A 204 -17.44 2.52 -19.74
C PRO A 204 -17.52 1.03 -19.38
N ILE A 205 -16.64 0.54 -18.51
CA ILE A 205 -16.64 -0.85 -18.05
C ILE A 205 -17.81 -1.11 -17.08
N GLY A 206 -18.25 -0.08 -16.38
CA GLY A 206 -19.32 -0.18 -15.38
C GLY A 206 -18.90 -1.00 -14.16
N SER A 207 -19.83 -1.76 -13.60
CA SER A 207 -19.61 -2.56 -12.39
C SER A 207 -18.91 -3.91 -12.63
N ASN A 208 -18.61 -4.26 -13.86
CA ASN A 208 -18.12 -5.60 -14.22
C ASN A 208 -16.61 -5.76 -14.15
N GLY A 209 -15.86 -4.70 -13.91
CA GLY A 209 -14.41 -4.72 -13.81
C GLY A 209 -13.90 -4.20 -12.48
N LEU A 210 -12.57 -4.31 -12.28
CA LEU A 210 -11.85 -3.70 -11.17
C LEU A 210 -12.21 -4.30 -9.79
N ALA A 211 -11.81 -3.63 -8.72
CA ALA A 211 -12.12 -4.03 -7.36
C ALA A 211 -13.59 -3.73 -7.02
N ASN A 212 -14.27 -4.70 -6.40
CA ASN A 212 -15.66 -4.52 -6.00
C ASN A 212 -15.72 -3.95 -4.57
N PRO A 213 -16.53 -2.89 -4.32
CA PRO A 213 -16.67 -2.31 -2.98
C PRO A 213 -17.00 -3.31 -1.86
N ARG A 214 -17.82 -4.33 -2.14
CA ARG A 214 -18.21 -5.36 -1.16
C ARG A 214 -17.05 -6.23 -0.66
N ASP A 215 -15.93 -6.28 -1.39
CA ASP A 215 -14.81 -7.14 -1.06
C ASP A 215 -13.78 -6.44 -0.15
N PHE A 216 -14.00 -5.16 0.16
CA PHE A 216 -13.23 -4.41 1.15
C PHE A 216 -13.78 -4.67 2.55
N LEU A 217 -12.91 -5.08 3.47
CA LEU A 217 -13.26 -5.54 4.80
C LEU A 217 -12.69 -4.61 5.86
N TYR A 218 -13.55 -4.18 6.77
CA TYR A 218 -13.26 -3.30 7.89
C TYR A 218 -13.31 -4.07 9.21
N PRO A 219 -12.51 -3.73 10.24
CA PRO A 219 -12.51 -4.46 11.50
C PRO A 219 -13.82 -4.27 12.26
N VAL A 220 -14.15 -5.24 13.09
CA VAL A 220 -15.13 -5.12 14.16
C VAL A 220 -14.43 -4.62 15.40
N ALA A 221 -15.08 -3.77 16.19
CA ALA A 221 -14.52 -3.23 17.43
C ALA A 221 -13.99 -4.34 18.34
N ALA A 222 -12.75 -4.15 18.77
CA ALA A 222 -12.08 -4.97 19.78
C ALA A 222 -11.15 -4.06 20.57
N PHE A 223 -11.08 -4.24 21.89
CA PHE A 223 -10.32 -3.35 22.74
C PHE A 223 -9.39 -4.10 23.71
N GLU A 224 -8.38 -3.38 24.17
CA GLU A 224 -7.48 -3.81 25.23
C GLU A 224 -7.64 -2.87 26.43
N ASP A 225 -7.89 -3.43 27.60
CA ASP A 225 -7.84 -2.68 28.87
C ASP A 225 -6.61 -3.14 29.66
N MET A 226 -5.45 -2.65 29.25
CA MET A 226 -4.16 -3.00 29.84
C MET A 226 -3.43 -1.76 30.32
N GLU A 227 -2.91 -1.84 31.53
CA GLU A 227 -2.00 -0.83 32.09
C GLU A 227 -0.57 -1.38 32.09
N GLY A 228 0.40 -0.50 31.91
CA GLY A 228 1.82 -0.86 31.87
C GLY A 228 2.69 0.26 31.35
N ASP A 229 3.97 -0.01 31.28
CA ASP A 229 4.95 0.90 30.67
C ASP A 229 5.08 0.59 29.18
N PHE A 230 4.46 1.45 28.36
CA PHE A 230 4.45 1.30 26.92
C PHE A 230 5.06 2.51 26.20
N GLU A 231 5.35 2.34 24.93
CA GLU A 231 5.83 3.37 24.03
C GLU A 231 4.80 3.66 22.92
N LEU A 232 4.48 4.94 22.74
CA LEU A 232 3.74 5.42 21.57
C LEU A 232 4.72 6.06 20.59
N LEU A 233 4.89 5.44 19.44
CA LEU A 233 5.65 5.98 18.33
C LEU A 233 4.73 6.79 17.42
N ASN A 234 5.19 7.94 16.95
CA ASN A 234 4.46 8.76 15.99
C ASN A 234 5.39 9.20 14.87
N LYS A 235 4.99 8.97 13.64
CA LYS A 235 5.66 9.57 12.50
C LYS A 235 5.09 10.95 12.24
N PHE A 236 5.92 11.96 12.37
CA PHE A 236 5.55 13.37 12.26
C PHE A 236 6.62 14.15 11.49
N GLN A 237 6.22 14.76 10.39
CA GLN A 237 7.11 15.49 9.47
C GLN A 237 8.31 14.63 9.01
N GLY A 238 8.04 13.40 8.59
CA GLY A 238 9.04 12.48 8.07
C GLY A 238 10.05 11.95 9.10
N ARG A 239 9.77 12.11 10.40
CA ARG A 239 10.63 11.65 11.49
C ARG A 239 9.83 10.86 12.51
N ILE A 240 10.49 9.96 13.22
CA ILE A 240 9.86 9.18 14.29
C ILE A 240 10.06 9.89 15.62
N TRP A 241 8.96 10.05 16.33
CA TRP A 241 8.89 10.54 17.68
C TRP A 241 8.37 9.46 18.60
N ARG A 242 8.75 9.46 19.86
CA ARG A 242 8.27 8.53 20.88
C ARG A 242 7.79 9.26 22.12
N ALA A 243 6.74 8.73 22.73
CA ALA A 243 6.23 9.21 24.03
C ALA A 243 5.96 8.03 24.94
N PRO A 244 6.18 8.14 26.26
CA PRO A 244 5.71 7.12 27.20
C PRO A 244 4.19 7.18 27.31
N ILE A 245 3.56 6.01 27.39
CA ILE A 245 2.14 5.86 27.65
C ILE A 245 1.94 4.74 28.68
N ARG A 246 0.99 4.92 29.60
CA ARG A 246 0.79 4.04 30.74
C ARG A 246 -0.34 3.01 30.55
N HIS A 247 -0.87 2.93 29.35
CA HIS A 247 -1.95 2.01 28.98
C HIS A 247 -1.86 1.65 27.52
N SER A 248 -2.49 0.55 27.10
CA SER A 248 -2.67 0.27 25.68
C SER A 248 -3.57 1.34 25.06
N PRO A 249 -3.15 2.01 23.97
CA PRO A 249 -4.00 2.95 23.24
C PRO A 249 -5.03 2.25 22.33
N LEU A 250 -5.05 0.92 22.28
CA LEU A 250 -6.01 0.12 21.52
C LEU A 250 -7.28 -0.14 22.36
N ASP A 251 -7.80 0.90 23.01
CA ASP A 251 -8.80 0.84 24.07
C ASP A 251 -10.19 1.34 23.64
N VAL A 252 -10.48 1.36 22.34
CA VAL A 252 -11.78 1.77 21.78
C VAL A 252 -12.78 0.63 21.87
N VAL A 253 -13.77 0.77 22.75
CA VAL A 253 -14.80 -0.25 23.04
C VAL A 253 -15.87 -0.30 21.96
N GLY A 254 -16.14 0.84 21.32
CA GLY A 254 -17.08 0.94 20.21
C GLY A 254 -16.76 2.15 19.34
N TRP A 255 -17.11 2.08 18.07
CA TRP A 255 -16.93 3.19 17.14
C TRP A 255 -17.98 3.18 16.02
N HIS A 256 -18.26 4.33 15.45
CA HIS A 256 -19.04 4.46 14.24
C HIS A 256 -18.47 5.57 13.35
N GLY A 257 -18.58 5.40 12.06
CA GLY A 257 -18.10 6.37 11.07
C GLY A 257 -17.58 5.71 9.80
N ASN A 258 -16.92 6.51 8.98
CA ASN A 258 -16.42 6.11 7.65
C ASN A 258 -14.92 6.36 7.45
N TYR A 259 -14.20 6.68 8.52
CA TYR A 259 -12.74 6.82 8.55
C TYR A 259 -12.16 5.71 9.40
N ALA A 260 -11.77 4.62 8.76
CA ALA A 260 -11.36 3.39 9.42
C ALA A 260 -10.36 2.61 8.57
N PRO A 261 -9.49 1.79 9.17
CA PRO A 261 -8.59 0.92 8.43
C PRO A 261 -9.38 -0.20 7.72
N TYR A 262 -8.84 -0.68 6.60
CA TYR A 262 -9.46 -1.75 5.84
C TYR A 262 -8.44 -2.65 5.17
N LYS A 263 -8.89 -3.83 4.72
CA LYS A 263 -8.13 -4.75 3.90
C LYS A 263 -8.89 -5.14 2.64
N TYR A 264 -8.14 -5.62 1.64
CA TYR A 264 -8.69 -6.14 0.40
C TYR A 264 -7.86 -7.33 -0.10
N ASP A 265 -8.52 -8.37 -0.58
CA ASP A 265 -7.89 -9.54 -1.20
C ASP A 265 -7.71 -9.31 -2.70
N LEU A 266 -6.47 -9.15 -3.16
CA LEU A 266 -6.12 -8.87 -4.55
C LEU A 266 -6.54 -10.00 -5.52
N ARG A 267 -6.74 -11.21 -5.02
CA ARG A 267 -7.23 -12.36 -5.80
C ARG A 267 -8.69 -12.19 -6.25
N ARG A 268 -9.42 -11.24 -5.64
CA ARG A 268 -10.80 -10.88 -6.00
C ARG A 268 -10.90 -9.80 -7.07
N PHE A 269 -9.76 -9.28 -7.52
CA PHE A 269 -9.74 -8.26 -8.55
C PHE A 269 -10.14 -8.85 -9.90
N ASN A 270 -11.04 -8.16 -10.62
CA ASN A 270 -11.53 -8.61 -11.91
C ASN A 270 -10.82 -7.90 -13.06
N THR A 271 -9.86 -8.58 -13.68
CA THR A 271 -9.11 -8.08 -14.83
C THR A 271 -9.91 -8.28 -16.11
N ILE A 272 -9.90 -7.29 -17.00
CA ILE A 272 -10.58 -7.34 -18.30
C ILE A 272 -9.55 -7.32 -19.42
N GLY A 273 -9.82 -8.08 -20.49
CA GLY A 273 -9.04 -8.09 -21.72
C GLY A 273 -9.90 -7.82 -22.96
N SER A 274 -9.26 -7.40 -24.05
CA SER A 274 -9.89 -7.23 -25.37
C SER A 274 -9.30 -8.22 -26.37
N ILE A 275 -10.15 -8.73 -27.28
CA ILE A 275 -9.76 -9.64 -28.36
C ILE A 275 -9.38 -8.84 -29.63
N SER A 276 -10.14 -7.77 -29.93
CA SER A 276 -10.19 -7.19 -31.27
C SER A 276 -8.94 -6.44 -31.69
N TYR A 277 -8.33 -5.72 -30.78
CA TYR A 277 -7.18 -4.87 -31.04
C TYR A 277 -6.20 -4.91 -29.87
N ASP A 278 -5.48 -3.86 -29.71
CA ASP A 278 -4.40 -3.61 -28.81
C ASP A 278 -4.50 -4.22 -27.41
N HIS A 279 -3.36 -4.22 -26.75
CA HIS A 279 -3.26 -4.46 -25.31
C HIS A 279 -4.21 -3.54 -24.54
N PRO A 280 -4.95 -4.05 -23.55
CA PRO A 280 -5.81 -3.22 -22.73
C PRO A 280 -5.04 -2.10 -22.03
N ASP A 281 -5.68 -0.94 -21.94
CA ASP A 281 -5.14 0.22 -21.21
C ASP A 281 -4.80 -0.18 -19.75
N PRO A 282 -3.63 0.21 -19.21
CA PRO A 282 -3.23 -0.11 -17.84
C PRO A 282 -4.23 0.34 -16.76
N SER A 283 -5.11 1.30 -17.04
CA SER A 283 -6.16 1.73 -16.10
C SER A 283 -7.09 0.60 -15.65
N ILE A 284 -7.24 -0.46 -16.46
CA ILE A 284 -8.02 -1.65 -16.08
C ILE A 284 -7.42 -2.46 -14.93
N PHE A 285 -6.18 -2.18 -14.55
CA PHE A 285 -5.49 -2.82 -13.43
C PHE A 285 -5.54 -1.99 -12.14
N LEU A 286 -6.19 -0.84 -12.14
CA LEU A 286 -6.25 0.10 -11.03
C LEU A 286 -7.18 -0.41 -9.92
N VAL A 287 -6.61 -0.67 -8.75
CA VAL A 287 -7.35 -1.10 -7.55
C VAL A 287 -7.84 0.11 -6.75
N LEU A 288 -6.92 1.01 -6.41
CA LEU A 288 -7.16 2.20 -5.61
C LEU A 288 -6.33 3.37 -6.17
N TYR A 289 -6.84 4.59 -6.01
CA TYR A 289 -6.08 5.78 -6.34
C TYR A 289 -6.33 6.93 -5.37
N SER A 290 -5.33 7.77 -5.23
CA SER A 290 -5.43 9.04 -4.53
C SER A 290 -5.46 10.17 -5.57
N PRO A 291 -6.52 10.99 -5.63
CA PRO A 291 -6.55 12.10 -6.57
C PRO A 291 -5.52 13.17 -6.21
N SER A 292 -5.00 13.85 -7.23
CA SER A 292 -4.16 15.03 -7.05
C SER A 292 -4.95 16.32 -7.22
N ASP A 293 -4.28 17.47 -7.04
CA ASP A 293 -4.81 18.80 -7.34
C ASP A 293 -4.83 19.13 -8.84
N THR A 294 -4.21 18.28 -9.67
CA THR A 294 -4.17 18.42 -11.12
C THR A 294 -5.15 17.43 -11.75
N ALA A 295 -6.17 17.93 -12.41
CA ALA A 295 -7.18 17.10 -13.08
C ALA A 295 -6.54 16.11 -14.07
N GLY A 296 -7.00 14.86 -14.04
CA GLY A 296 -6.51 13.79 -14.93
C GLY A 296 -5.17 13.18 -14.53
N THR A 297 -4.60 13.56 -13.37
CA THR A 297 -3.41 12.93 -12.82
C THR A 297 -3.62 12.53 -11.36
N SER A 298 -3.13 11.37 -10.98
CA SER A 298 -3.20 10.88 -9.61
C SER A 298 -2.00 11.32 -8.78
N ASN A 299 -2.21 11.45 -7.47
CA ASN A 299 -1.13 11.55 -6.52
C ASN A 299 -0.47 10.18 -6.31
N LEU A 300 -1.28 9.15 -6.15
CA LEU A 300 -0.86 7.76 -6.04
C LEU A 300 -1.89 6.86 -6.72
N ASP A 301 -1.43 6.03 -7.64
CA ASP A 301 -2.17 4.87 -8.15
C ASP A 301 -1.59 3.58 -7.57
N PHE A 302 -2.48 2.68 -7.18
CA PHE A 302 -2.13 1.31 -6.84
C PHE A 302 -2.75 0.38 -7.87
N VAL A 303 -1.90 -0.16 -8.74
CA VAL A 303 -2.27 -1.11 -9.79
C VAL A 303 -1.69 -2.48 -9.49
N ILE A 304 -2.35 -3.53 -9.98
CA ILE A 304 -1.87 -4.91 -9.84
C ILE A 304 -1.86 -5.63 -11.17
N PHE A 305 -0.98 -6.60 -11.31
CA PHE A 305 -0.88 -7.47 -12.48
C PHE A 305 -1.14 -8.92 -12.01
N PRO A 306 -2.43 -9.29 -11.89
CA PRO A 306 -2.83 -10.61 -11.38
C PRO A 306 -2.82 -11.67 -12.49
N PRO A 307 -3.04 -12.95 -12.16
CA PRO A 307 -3.33 -14.00 -13.13
C PRO A 307 -4.44 -13.60 -14.10
N ARG A 308 -4.21 -13.84 -15.41
CA ARG A 308 -5.16 -13.43 -16.45
C ARG A 308 -4.94 -14.16 -17.76
N TRP A 309 -5.96 -14.17 -18.62
CA TRP A 309 -5.84 -14.60 -20.00
C TRP A 309 -5.37 -13.44 -20.89
N LEU A 310 -4.42 -13.75 -21.78
CA LEU A 310 -3.96 -12.87 -22.84
C LEU A 310 -4.64 -13.31 -24.13
N VAL A 311 -5.59 -12.51 -24.60
CA VAL A 311 -6.51 -12.89 -25.70
C VAL A 311 -6.39 -12.00 -26.93
N ALA A 312 -5.61 -10.90 -26.88
CA ALA A 312 -5.48 -9.96 -27.98
C ALA A 312 -4.92 -10.63 -29.24
N GLN A 313 -5.63 -10.48 -30.37
CA GLN A 313 -5.24 -10.98 -31.67
C GLN A 313 -4.19 -10.05 -32.31
N ASP A 314 -3.25 -10.65 -33.04
CA ASP A 314 -2.22 -9.92 -33.83
C ASP A 314 -1.53 -8.77 -33.08
N THR A 315 -1.47 -8.87 -31.76
CA THR A 315 -0.96 -7.83 -30.88
C THR A 315 0.20 -8.33 -30.05
N PHE A 316 1.24 -7.53 -29.90
CA PHE A 316 2.34 -7.81 -28.98
C PHE A 316 1.80 -7.88 -27.54
N ARG A 317 1.76 -9.06 -26.95
CA ARG A 317 1.05 -9.31 -25.68
C ARG A 317 1.75 -8.80 -24.41
N PRO A 318 3.09 -8.81 -24.29
CA PRO A 318 3.76 -8.15 -23.18
C PRO A 318 3.56 -6.63 -23.20
N PRO A 319 3.80 -5.93 -22.07
CA PRO A 319 3.85 -4.47 -22.09
C PRO A 319 4.83 -3.99 -23.17
N TRP A 320 4.40 -3.05 -24.01
CA TRP A 320 5.23 -2.48 -25.08
C TRP A 320 6.31 -1.55 -24.52
N PHE A 321 7.33 -1.23 -25.34
CA PHE A 321 8.27 -0.16 -25.01
C PHE A 321 7.53 1.17 -24.90
N HIS A 322 7.73 1.89 -23.80
CA HIS A 322 7.02 3.14 -23.57
C HIS A 322 7.82 4.15 -22.74
N ARG A 323 7.30 5.33 -22.68
CA ARG A 323 7.64 6.42 -21.77
C ARG A 323 6.33 7.02 -21.29
N ASN A 324 6.22 7.25 -20.00
CA ASN A 324 4.98 7.68 -19.38
C ASN A 324 5.26 8.90 -18.47
N ILE A 325 4.27 9.75 -18.25
CA ILE A 325 4.41 10.93 -17.39
C ILE A 325 4.37 10.58 -15.90
N ALA A 326 3.95 9.39 -15.54
CA ALA A 326 3.99 8.90 -14.17
C ALA A 326 5.34 8.21 -13.88
N SER A 327 5.77 8.28 -12.65
CA SER A 327 6.86 7.48 -12.11
C SER A 327 6.31 6.21 -11.50
N GLU A 328 6.97 5.09 -11.72
CA GLU A 328 6.52 3.74 -11.43
C GLU A 328 7.46 3.04 -10.46
N PHE A 329 6.99 2.70 -9.28
CA PHE A 329 7.68 1.77 -8.38
C PHE A 329 6.93 0.43 -8.38
N MET A 330 7.56 -0.60 -8.92
CA MET A 330 6.99 -1.93 -9.05
C MET A 330 7.55 -2.88 -7.99
N GLY A 331 6.70 -3.76 -7.48
CA GLY A 331 7.07 -4.89 -6.62
C GLY A 331 6.48 -6.21 -7.13
N LEU A 332 7.13 -7.32 -6.82
CA LEU A 332 6.65 -8.66 -7.12
C LEU A 332 6.31 -9.40 -5.83
N ILE A 333 5.02 -9.72 -5.66
CA ILE A 333 4.53 -10.45 -4.49
C ILE A 333 4.78 -11.95 -4.67
N HIS A 334 4.43 -12.48 -5.84
CA HIS A 334 4.44 -13.92 -6.11
C HIS A 334 4.74 -14.21 -7.59
N GLY A 335 5.39 -15.34 -7.87
CA GLY A 335 5.59 -15.88 -9.20
C GLY A 335 6.65 -15.16 -10.02
N VAL A 336 6.38 -14.98 -11.31
CA VAL A 336 7.28 -14.38 -12.29
C VAL A 336 6.55 -13.25 -13.03
N TYR A 337 7.21 -12.14 -13.24
CA TYR A 337 6.68 -11.03 -14.04
C TYR A 337 6.98 -11.25 -15.53
N ASP A 338 5.95 -11.17 -16.36
CA ASP A 338 5.98 -11.56 -17.78
C ASP A 338 6.91 -10.73 -18.67
N ALA A 339 7.16 -9.46 -18.32
CA ALA A 339 8.02 -8.59 -19.12
C ALA A 339 9.52 -8.73 -18.84
N LYS A 340 9.90 -9.29 -17.70
CA LYS A 340 11.30 -9.37 -17.24
C LYS A 340 11.48 -10.55 -16.27
N ALA A 341 11.57 -11.75 -16.82
CA ALA A 341 11.70 -12.96 -16.02
C ALA A 341 13.01 -13.05 -15.24
N ASP A 342 14.11 -12.51 -15.80
CA ASP A 342 15.42 -12.60 -15.17
C ASP A 342 15.67 -11.45 -14.18
N GLY A 343 16.09 -11.81 -12.97
CA GLY A 343 16.56 -10.86 -11.94
C GLY A 343 15.43 -10.07 -11.23
N PHE A 344 14.16 -10.24 -11.60
CA PHE A 344 13.01 -9.68 -10.89
C PHE A 344 12.24 -10.81 -10.20
N VAL A 345 12.56 -11.05 -8.95
CA VAL A 345 12.03 -12.16 -8.14
C VAL A 345 11.09 -11.64 -7.05
N PRO A 346 10.21 -12.49 -6.46
CA PRO A 346 9.35 -12.09 -5.35
C PRO A 346 10.14 -11.41 -4.22
N GLY A 347 9.62 -10.27 -3.72
CA GLY A 347 10.32 -9.40 -2.77
C GLY A 347 11.27 -8.40 -3.42
N GLY A 348 11.53 -8.48 -4.73
CA GLY A 348 12.29 -7.49 -5.48
C GLY A 348 11.49 -6.24 -5.81
N ALA A 349 12.17 -5.19 -6.29
CA ALA A 349 11.54 -3.94 -6.68
C ALA A 349 12.24 -3.31 -7.89
N SER A 350 11.52 -2.53 -8.69
CA SER A 350 12.09 -1.65 -9.72
C SER A 350 11.50 -0.24 -9.64
N LEU A 351 12.25 0.73 -10.11
CA LEU A 351 11.84 2.13 -10.22
C LEU A 351 12.13 2.63 -11.64
N HIS A 352 11.10 3.12 -12.30
CA HIS A 352 11.16 3.82 -13.57
C HIS A 352 10.55 5.20 -13.38
N ASN A 353 11.38 6.22 -13.36
CA ASN A 353 10.88 7.59 -13.23
C ASN A 353 10.16 8.07 -14.49
N ALA A 354 9.37 9.12 -14.35
CA ALA A 354 8.67 9.77 -15.45
C ALA A 354 9.58 9.98 -16.66
N MET A 355 9.10 9.63 -17.83
CA MET A 355 9.82 9.68 -19.12
C MET A 355 11.06 8.79 -19.23
N SER A 356 11.40 7.96 -18.24
CA SER A 356 12.43 6.93 -18.40
C SER A 356 11.93 5.83 -19.33
N ALA A 357 12.56 5.67 -20.48
CA ALA A 357 12.17 4.66 -21.46
C ALA A 357 12.39 3.24 -20.92
N HIS A 358 11.38 2.40 -20.99
CA HIS A 358 11.48 0.98 -20.56
C HIS A 358 10.46 0.11 -21.32
N GLY A 359 10.50 -1.19 -21.04
CA GLY A 359 9.67 -2.18 -21.71
C GLY A 359 10.21 -3.59 -21.45
N PRO A 360 9.82 -4.59 -22.28
CA PRO A 360 10.31 -5.95 -22.14
C PRO A 360 11.83 -6.01 -22.33
N ASP A 361 12.48 -6.95 -21.68
CA ASP A 361 13.89 -7.24 -21.95
C ASP A 361 14.08 -7.86 -23.35
N ALA A 362 15.34 -7.98 -23.80
CA ALA A 362 15.65 -8.48 -25.13
C ALA A 362 15.12 -9.91 -25.36
N THR A 363 15.21 -10.77 -24.36
CA THR A 363 14.76 -12.17 -24.44
C THR A 363 13.24 -12.26 -24.57
N THR A 364 12.52 -11.50 -23.72
CA THR A 364 11.06 -11.42 -23.76
C THR A 364 10.57 -10.85 -25.11
N PHE A 365 11.22 -9.79 -25.60
CA PHE A 365 10.88 -9.20 -26.90
C PHE A 365 11.02 -10.23 -28.04
N GLU A 366 12.15 -10.91 -28.14
CA GLU A 366 12.41 -11.89 -29.19
C GLU A 366 11.43 -13.07 -29.12
N LYS A 367 11.10 -13.54 -27.93
CA LYS A 367 10.12 -14.61 -27.72
C LYS A 367 8.71 -14.17 -28.12
N ALA A 368 8.29 -13.01 -27.65
CA ALA A 368 6.94 -12.50 -27.89
C ALA A 368 6.70 -12.11 -29.36
N SER A 369 7.74 -11.59 -30.04
CA SER A 369 7.67 -11.24 -31.48
C SER A 369 7.49 -12.45 -32.40
N LYS A 370 7.69 -13.68 -31.89
CA LYS A 370 7.58 -14.95 -32.63
C LYS A 370 6.50 -15.88 -32.06
N ALA A 371 5.75 -15.40 -31.06
CA ALA A 371 4.73 -16.21 -30.39
C ALA A 371 3.56 -16.55 -31.33
N ASP A 372 3.00 -17.74 -31.19
CA ASP A 372 1.75 -18.11 -31.86
C ASP A 372 0.56 -17.44 -31.16
N LEU A 373 -0.01 -16.43 -31.79
CA LEU A 373 -1.15 -15.66 -31.29
C LEU A 373 -2.51 -16.24 -31.65
N SER A 374 -2.56 -17.37 -32.38
CA SER A 374 -3.81 -18.05 -32.79
C SER A 374 -4.61 -18.59 -31.61
N LYS A 375 -4.00 -18.70 -30.44
CA LYS A 375 -4.61 -19.19 -29.21
C LYS A 375 -4.44 -18.18 -28.06
N PRO A 376 -5.41 -18.15 -27.14
CA PRO A 376 -5.21 -17.49 -25.86
C PRO A 376 -3.98 -18.06 -25.12
N ASP A 377 -3.29 -17.18 -24.41
CA ASP A 377 -2.24 -17.55 -23.45
C ASP A 377 -2.70 -17.20 -22.04
N VAL A 378 -2.13 -17.81 -21.03
CA VAL A 378 -2.49 -17.56 -19.63
C VAL A 378 -1.26 -17.19 -18.83
N ILE A 379 -1.33 -16.04 -18.17
CA ILE A 379 -0.42 -15.70 -17.09
C ILE A 379 -1.06 -16.25 -15.82
N ALA A 380 -0.43 -17.28 -15.25
CA ALA A 380 -0.90 -17.94 -14.04
C ALA A 380 0.11 -17.74 -12.91
N GLU A 381 -0.33 -17.95 -11.67
CA GLU A 381 0.51 -18.01 -10.48
C GLU A 381 1.48 -16.84 -10.34
N THR A 382 1.03 -15.63 -10.66
CA THR A 382 1.81 -14.39 -10.51
C THR A 382 0.97 -13.30 -9.88
N MET A 383 1.62 -12.44 -9.12
CA MET A 383 1.03 -11.20 -8.61
C MET A 383 2.14 -10.16 -8.47
N ALA A 384 2.14 -9.20 -9.36
CA ALA A 384 2.94 -7.98 -9.26
C ALA A 384 2.02 -6.80 -8.96
N PHE A 385 2.61 -5.72 -8.48
CA PHE A 385 1.90 -4.46 -8.25
C PHE A 385 2.79 -3.28 -8.61
N MET A 386 2.18 -2.11 -8.75
CA MET A 386 2.87 -0.87 -9.02
C MET A 386 2.26 0.27 -8.20
N PHE A 387 3.13 1.11 -7.65
CA PHE A 387 2.80 2.43 -7.13
C PHE A 387 3.19 3.45 -8.20
N GLU A 388 2.22 4.14 -8.74
CA GLU A 388 2.43 5.21 -9.71
C GLU A 388 2.15 6.56 -9.09
N THR A 389 2.91 7.57 -9.50
CA THR A 389 2.74 8.95 -9.04
C THR A 389 3.11 9.94 -10.14
N ARG A 390 2.44 11.08 -10.17
CA ARG A 390 2.72 12.16 -11.12
C ARG A 390 4.09 12.81 -10.96
N HIS A 391 4.71 12.68 -9.80
CA HIS A 391 6.02 13.27 -9.51
C HIS A 391 7.14 12.24 -9.65
N MET A 392 8.33 12.70 -9.99
CA MET A 392 9.50 11.84 -9.97
C MET A 392 9.82 11.39 -8.54
N PHE A 393 10.17 10.13 -8.39
CA PHE A 393 10.70 9.60 -7.16
C PHE A 393 12.18 9.92 -7.02
N ALA A 394 12.56 10.52 -5.90
CA ALA A 394 13.95 10.62 -5.48
C ALA A 394 14.31 9.38 -4.63
N PRO A 395 15.24 8.52 -5.07
CA PRO A 395 15.69 7.38 -4.27
C PRO A 395 16.46 7.90 -3.05
N THR A 396 16.34 7.22 -1.92
CA THR A 396 17.15 7.53 -0.74
C THR A 396 18.60 7.11 -0.96
N GLN A 397 19.54 7.74 -0.24
CA GLN A 397 20.94 7.33 -0.27
C GLN A 397 21.11 5.86 0.18
N GLN A 398 20.37 5.46 1.21
CA GLN A 398 20.39 4.07 1.68
C GLN A 398 19.91 3.08 0.62
N ALA A 399 18.87 3.41 -0.16
CA ALA A 399 18.40 2.56 -1.26
C ALA A 399 19.41 2.47 -2.41
N LEU A 400 20.10 3.57 -2.73
CA LEU A 400 21.15 3.59 -3.75
C LEU A 400 22.40 2.79 -3.35
N GLN A 401 22.70 2.70 -2.05
CA GLN A 401 23.92 2.09 -1.53
C GLN A 401 23.71 0.65 -1.01
N CYS A 402 22.46 0.22 -0.79
CA CYS A 402 22.18 -1.10 -0.23
C CYS A 402 22.71 -2.24 -1.12
N ALA A 403 23.05 -3.36 -0.49
CA ALA A 403 23.58 -4.55 -1.17
C ALA A 403 22.56 -5.20 -2.14
N SER A 404 21.25 -4.96 -1.94
CA SER A 404 20.21 -5.50 -2.81
C SER A 404 20.07 -4.76 -4.14
N ARG A 405 20.72 -3.60 -4.34
CA ARG A 405 20.67 -2.87 -5.61
C ARG A 405 21.38 -3.64 -6.73
N GLN A 406 20.69 -3.88 -7.84
CA GLN A 406 21.25 -4.46 -9.06
C GLN A 406 21.83 -3.33 -9.92
N ARG A 407 23.16 -3.32 -10.11
CA ARG A 407 23.86 -2.22 -10.80
C ARG A 407 23.92 -2.39 -12.31
N ASP A 408 23.59 -3.58 -12.78
CA ASP A 408 23.63 -3.99 -14.20
C ASP A 408 22.26 -4.09 -14.86
N TYR A 409 21.23 -3.53 -14.23
CA TYR A 409 19.83 -3.67 -14.69
C TYR A 409 19.63 -3.27 -16.16
N GLN A 410 20.28 -2.19 -16.64
CA GLN A 410 20.17 -1.77 -18.04
C GLN A 410 20.72 -2.77 -19.05
N SER A 411 21.53 -3.75 -18.62
CA SER A 411 22.07 -4.80 -19.51
C SER A 411 20.95 -5.65 -20.14
N CYS A 412 19.77 -5.74 -19.53
CA CYS A 412 18.64 -6.50 -20.03
C CYS A 412 18.13 -6.04 -21.41
N TRP A 413 18.41 -4.80 -21.80
CA TRP A 413 18.04 -4.25 -23.11
C TRP A 413 19.18 -4.24 -24.14
N GLN A 414 20.43 -4.51 -23.76
CA GLN A 414 21.58 -4.43 -24.67
C GLN A 414 21.55 -5.49 -25.78
N GLY A 415 20.76 -6.55 -25.65
CA GLY A 415 20.56 -7.56 -26.67
C GLY A 415 19.59 -7.18 -27.79
N LEU A 416 18.88 -6.05 -27.67
CA LEU A 416 17.94 -5.56 -28.68
C LEU A 416 18.69 -5.15 -29.94
N ARG A 417 18.23 -5.61 -31.11
CA ARG A 417 18.86 -5.37 -32.42
C ARG A 417 17.98 -4.51 -33.31
N LYS A 418 18.58 -3.89 -34.28
CA LYS A 418 17.87 -3.24 -35.38
C LYS A 418 17.29 -4.31 -36.31
N HIS A 419 15.98 -4.32 -36.50
CA HIS A 419 15.27 -5.20 -37.44
C HIS A 419 14.81 -4.47 -38.71
N PHE A 420 14.90 -3.14 -38.71
CA PHE A 420 14.46 -2.31 -39.83
C PHE A 420 15.38 -2.51 -41.04
N THR A 421 14.79 -2.91 -42.17
CA THR A 421 15.40 -2.92 -43.49
C THR A 421 14.47 -2.20 -44.49
N PRO A 422 14.96 -1.19 -45.27
CA PRO A 422 14.10 -0.40 -46.18
C PRO A 422 13.42 -1.25 -47.24
N ASP A 423 14.01 -2.40 -47.59
CA ASP A 423 13.54 -3.29 -48.67
C ASP A 423 12.43 -4.23 -48.26
N ASN A 424 12.00 -4.23 -46.99
CA ASN A 424 10.90 -5.04 -46.45
C ASN A 424 9.60 -4.25 -46.23
N ALA A 425 9.43 -3.11 -46.91
CA ALA A 425 8.23 -2.26 -46.81
C ALA A 425 7.23 -2.58 -47.96
#